data_9b661072802c5294792d88a0468dc7dd
#
_entry.id   9b661072802c5294792d88a0468dc7dd
#
_cell.length_a   1.000
_cell.length_b   1.000
_cell.length_c   1.000
_cell.angle_alpha   90.00
_cell.angle_beta   90.00
_cell.angle_gamma   90.00
#
_symmetry.space_group_name_H-M   'P 1'
#
loop_
_entity.id
_entity.type
_entity.pdbx_description
1 polymer ?
#
loop_
_entity_poly.entity_id
_entity_poly.type
_entity_poly.pdbx_seq_one_letter_code
_entity_poly.pdbx_strand_id
1 'polypeptide(L)'
;MTPYDTGEAKNIPEDQTSSVSATTQRPNREEAEAAVELLLRWIGDDPTREGLVGTPERVVRAWEEFCVGYTEDPASMLQRTFEEVEGYNDMVMLRNIRMESHCEHHLVPILGSAHIAYMPDR
;
A
#
# COMPACT_ATOMS: atom_id res chain seq x y z
N MET A 1 9.24 -0.48 -34.92
CA MET A 1 9.84 0.55 -34.04
C MET A 1 9.03 1.83 -34.30
N THR A 2 7.96 2.03 -33.52
CA THR A 2 7.09 3.23 -33.63
C THR A 2 7.59 4.27 -32.63
N PRO A 3 7.77 5.54 -33.03
CA PRO A 3 8.25 6.59 -32.13
C PRO A 3 7.16 6.95 -31.11
N TYR A 4 7.57 7.10 -29.86
CA TYR A 4 6.76 7.63 -28.77
C TYR A 4 6.32 9.05 -29.13
N ASP A 5 5.02 9.26 -29.21
CA ASP A 5 4.40 10.57 -29.35
C ASP A 5 4.54 11.33 -28.01
N THR A 6 5.33 12.39 -28.04
CA THR A 6 5.44 13.33 -26.92
C THR A 6 4.30 14.32 -26.98
N GLY A 7 3.11 13.88 -26.56
CA GLY A 7 1.94 14.75 -26.44
C GLY A 7 2.21 15.93 -25.49
N GLU A 8 1.97 17.13 -25.99
CA GLU A 8 2.07 18.41 -25.29
C GLU A 8 1.30 18.38 -23.96
N ALA A 9 1.97 18.82 -22.90
CA ALA A 9 1.37 19.01 -21.59
C ALA A 9 0.22 20.02 -21.68
N LYS A 10 -1.03 19.54 -21.65
CA LYS A 10 -2.20 20.40 -21.55
C LYS A 10 -2.20 21.05 -20.17
N ASN A 11 -2.16 22.39 -20.16
CA ASN A 11 -2.41 23.22 -19.00
C ASN A 11 -3.73 22.81 -18.33
N ILE A 12 -3.65 22.18 -17.16
CA ILE A 12 -4.79 21.95 -16.30
C ILE A 12 -4.99 23.25 -15.50
N PRO A 13 -6.17 23.89 -15.55
CA PRO A 13 -6.42 25.10 -14.77
C PRO A 13 -6.36 24.77 -13.26
N GLU A 14 -5.60 25.58 -12.53
CA GLU A 14 -5.42 25.52 -11.07
C GLU A 14 -6.65 26.06 -10.31
N ASP A 15 -7.84 25.54 -10.57
CA ASP A 15 -8.99 25.92 -9.75
C ASP A 15 -10.01 24.79 -9.67
N GLN A 16 -9.69 23.77 -8.89
CA GLN A 16 -10.64 22.90 -8.22
C GLN A 16 -9.97 22.17 -7.04
N THR A 17 -9.32 22.90 -6.14
CA THR A 17 -9.13 22.41 -4.78
C THR A 17 -10.47 22.52 -4.03
N SER A 18 -11.47 21.81 -4.49
CA SER A 18 -12.62 21.52 -3.66
C SER A 18 -12.12 20.61 -2.53
N SER A 19 -11.98 21.19 -1.35
CA SER A 19 -11.77 20.50 -0.10
C SER A 19 -12.79 19.36 0.05
N VAL A 20 -12.39 18.14 -0.35
CA VAL A 20 -13.11 16.93 0.05
C VAL A 20 -12.72 16.67 1.51
N SER A 21 -13.23 17.52 2.40
CA SER A 21 -13.38 17.22 3.81
C SER A 21 -14.66 16.41 4.00
N ALA A 22 -14.77 15.29 3.33
CA ALA A 22 -15.59 14.21 3.81
C ALA A 22 -14.66 13.39 4.70
N THR A 23 -14.81 13.51 6.00
CA THR A 23 -14.34 12.54 6.96
C THR A 23 -15.01 11.23 6.57
N THR A 24 -14.38 10.48 5.67
CA THR A 24 -14.88 9.17 5.27
C THR A 24 -14.68 8.31 6.51
N GLN A 25 -15.74 8.13 7.29
CA GLN A 25 -15.70 7.29 8.46
C GLN A 25 -15.26 5.90 7.99
N ARG A 26 -14.17 5.39 8.57
CA ARG A 26 -13.68 4.06 8.23
C ARG A 26 -14.81 3.05 8.50
N PRO A 27 -15.21 2.25 7.51
CA PRO A 27 -16.23 1.24 7.71
C PRO A 27 -15.80 0.24 8.78
N ASN A 28 -16.77 -0.36 9.45
CA ASN A 28 -16.50 -1.43 10.39
C ASN A 28 -16.17 -2.73 9.65
N ARG A 29 -15.75 -3.74 10.41
CA ARG A 29 -15.35 -5.03 9.86
C ARG A 29 -16.49 -5.74 9.14
N GLU A 30 -17.69 -5.70 9.69
CA GLU A 30 -18.87 -6.36 9.11
C GLU A 30 -19.25 -5.73 7.76
N GLU A 31 -19.15 -4.42 7.62
CA GLU A 31 -19.36 -3.71 6.35
C GLU A 31 -18.31 -4.09 5.31
N ALA A 32 -17.04 -4.26 5.71
CA ALA A 32 -15.98 -4.70 4.82
C ALA A 32 -16.19 -6.16 4.36
N GLU A 33 -16.60 -7.06 5.25
CA GLU A 33 -16.91 -8.44 4.91
C GLU A 33 -18.11 -8.54 3.96
N ALA A 34 -19.16 -7.75 4.20
CA ALA A 34 -20.32 -7.67 3.29
C ALA A 34 -19.92 -7.15 1.89
N ALA A 35 -18.97 -6.23 1.79
CA ALA A 35 -18.47 -5.77 0.51
C ALA A 35 -17.72 -6.88 -0.26
N VAL A 36 -16.95 -7.72 0.42
CA VAL A 36 -16.30 -8.88 -0.19
C VAL A 36 -17.34 -9.88 -0.69
N GLU A 37 -18.38 -10.17 0.10
CA GLU A 37 -19.47 -11.05 -0.32
C GLU A 37 -20.19 -10.49 -1.56
N LEU A 38 -20.41 -9.17 -1.61
CA LEU A 38 -21.00 -8.51 -2.77
C LEU A 38 -20.12 -8.68 -4.01
N LEU A 39 -18.81 -8.55 -3.89
CA LEU A 39 -17.87 -8.76 -5.00
C LEU A 39 -17.90 -10.21 -5.50
N LEU A 40 -17.96 -11.20 -4.62
CA LEU A 40 -18.07 -12.60 -4.99
C LEU A 40 -19.33 -12.84 -5.84
N ARG A 41 -20.46 -12.29 -5.45
CA ARG A 41 -21.71 -12.36 -6.24
C ARG A 41 -21.60 -11.61 -7.57
N TRP A 42 -20.96 -10.46 -7.57
CA TRP A 42 -20.78 -9.65 -8.78
C TRP A 42 -19.95 -10.35 -9.86
N ILE A 43 -18.92 -11.10 -9.47
CA ILE A 43 -18.12 -11.91 -10.40
C ILE A 43 -18.82 -13.21 -10.85
N GLY A 44 -19.99 -13.52 -10.29
CA GLY A 44 -20.81 -14.66 -10.66
C GLY A 44 -20.58 -15.93 -9.84
N ASP A 45 -19.90 -15.85 -8.70
CA ASP A 45 -19.73 -17.00 -7.80
C ASP A 45 -20.77 -17.00 -6.67
N ASP A 46 -21.00 -18.15 -6.06
CA ASP A 46 -21.92 -18.35 -4.95
C ASP A 46 -21.17 -18.30 -3.60
N PRO A 47 -21.32 -17.22 -2.82
CA PRO A 47 -20.62 -17.07 -1.55
C PRO A 47 -21.07 -18.11 -0.49
N THR A 48 -22.19 -18.82 -0.71
CA THR A 48 -22.71 -19.82 0.23
C THR A 48 -22.09 -21.21 0.03
N ARG A 49 -21.40 -21.44 -1.09
CA ARG A 49 -20.72 -22.73 -1.31
C ARG A 49 -19.61 -22.95 -0.29
N GLU A 50 -19.36 -24.20 0.08
CA GLU A 50 -18.42 -24.61 1.12
C GLU A 50 -17.04 -23.94 1.03
N GLY A 51 -16.49 -23.81 -0.18
CA GLY A 51 -15.17 -23.19 -0.39
C GLY A 51 -15.15 -21.68 -0.14
N LEU A 52 -16.29 -20.98 -0.16
CA LEU A 52 -16.40 -19.53 0.00
C LEU A 52 -17.02 -19.09 1.33
N VAL A 53 -17.66 -19.99 2.07
CA VAL A 53 -18.09 -19.70 3.46
C VAL A 53 -16.87 -19.26 4.27
N GLY A 54 -16.89 -18.10 4.88
CA GLY A 54 -15.76 -17.52 5.60
C GLY A 54 -14.67 -16.86 4.72
N THR A 55 -14.83 -16.82 3.39
CA THR A 55 -13.92 -16.05 2.52
C THR A 55 -13.98 -14.55 2.81
N PRO A 56 -15.14 -13.91 3.04
CA PRO A 56 -15.19 -12.51 3.42
C PRO A 56 -14.30 -12.19 4.63
N GLU A 57 -14.41 -12.95 5.71
CA GLU A 57 -13.58 -12.78 6.90
C GLU A 57 -12.08 -12.95 6.60
N ARG A 58 -11.72 -13.99 5.83
CA ARG A 58 -10.31 -14.23 5.47
C ARG A 58 -9.73 -13.12 4.62
N VAL A 59 -10.50 -12.60 3.68
CA VAL A 59 -10.06 -11.49 2.80
C VAL A 59 -9.86 -10.22 3.61
N VAL A 60 -10.81 -9.84 4.46
CA VAL A 60 -10.69 -8.64 5.30
C VAL A 60 -9.46 -8.74 6.21
N ARG A 61 -9.23 -9.89 6.84
CA ARG A 61 -8.05 -10.11 7.67
C ARG A 61 -6.75 -10.00 6.87
N ALA A 62 -6.69 -10.59 5.67
CA ALA A 62 -5.52 -10.48 4.81
C ALA A 62 -5.24 -9.02 4.41
N TRP A 63 -6.28 -8.24 4.12
CA TRP A 63 -6.14 -6.82 3.81
C TRP A 63 -5.68 -5.98 5.00
N GLU A 64 -6.09 -6.32 6.21
CA GLU A 64 -5.57 -5.68 7.44
C GLU A 64 -4.05 -5.89 7.57
N GLU A 65 -3.57 -7.10 7.25
CA GLU A 65 -2.14 -7.42 7.25
C GLU A 65 -1.39 -6.71 6.11
N PHE A 66 -1.93 -6.73 4.89
CA PHE A 66 -1.30 -6.11 3.72
C PHE A 66 -1.20 -4.59 3.84
N CYS A 67 -2.16 -3.97 4.50
CA CYS A 67 -2.28 -2.53 4.63
C CYS A 67 -1.87 -2.01 6.02
N VAL A 68 -1.14 -2.81 6.80
CA VAL A 68 -0.70 -2.44 8.16
C VAL A 68 0.04 -1.09 8.20
N GLY A 69 0.78 -0.76 7.14
CA GLY A 69 1.50 0.51 7.03
C GLY A 69 0.63 1.77 7.16
N TYR A 70 -0.68 1.68 6.89
CA TYR A 70 -1.60 2.79 7.13
C TYR A 70 -1.86 3.07 8.62
N THR A 71 -1.48 2.15 9.49
CA THR A 71 -1.63 2.27 10.95
C THR A 71 -0.31 2.56 11.66
N GLU A 72 0.80 2.53 10.92
CA GLU A 72 2.14 2.78 11.45
C GLU A 72 2.52 4.26 11.31
N ASP A 73 3.32 4.76 12.24
CA ASP A 73 3.90 6.10 12.18
C ASP A 73 5.38 6.02 11.76
N PRO A 74 5.69 6.35 10.49
CA PRO A 74 7.06 6.31 9.99
C PRO A 74 8.00 7.26 10.75
N ALA A 75 7.47 8.39 11.23
CA ALA A 75 8.28 9.38 11.97
C ALA A 75 8.80 8.79 13.29
N SER A 76 7.96 8.04 14.00
CA SER A 76 8.38 7.39 15.24
C SER A 76 9.42 6.28 15.02
N MET A 77 9.33 5.58 13.88
CA MET A 77 10.33 4.57 13.50
C MET A 77 11.69 5.19 13.19
N LEU A 78 11.71 6.34 12.51
CA LEU A 78 12.93 7.06 12.14
C LEU A 78 13.61 7.78 13.32
N GLN A 79 12.93 7.93 14.46
CA GLN A 79 13.52 8.52 15.66
C GLN A 79 14.51 7.59 16.39
N ARG A 80 14.56 6.32 16.03
CA ARG A 80 15.54 5.36 16.57
C ARG A 80 16.89 5.60 15.92
N THR A 81 17.71 6.42 16.55
CA THR A 81 19.08 6.69 16.14
C THR A 81 20.07 5.94 17.04
N PHE A 82 21.24 5.65 16.51
CA PHE A 82 22.35 5.09 17.26
C PHE A 82 23.40 6.17 17.42
N GLU A 83 23.81 6.43 18.66
CA GLU A 83 24.87 7.40 18.96
C GLU A 83 26.29 6.83 18.81
N GLU A 84 26.42 5.49 18.86
CA GLU A 84 27.71 4.78 18.76
C GLU A 84 28.14 4.59 17.30
N VAL A 85 28.39 5.70 16.59
CA VAL A 85 28.93 5.67 15.20
C VAL A 85 30.38 6.13 15.13
N GLU A 86 31.10 6.17 16.27
CA GLU A 86 32.49 6.63 16.29
C GLU A 86 33.39 5.78 15.38
N GLY A 87 33.90 6.43 14.32
CA GLY A 87 34.85 5.81 13.38
C GLY A 87 34.24 4.96 12.26
N TYR A 88 32.93 4.88 12.13
CA TYR A 88 32.31 4.19 11.02
C TYR A 88 32.21 5.11 9.80
N ASN A 89 33.07 4.87 8.81
CA ASN A 89 33.15 5.68 7.59
C ASN A 89 32.75 4.87 6.33
N ASP A 90 32.21 3.68 6.52
CA ASP A 90 31.81 2.79 5.44
C ASP A 90 30.32 2.92 5.11
N MET A 91 29.96 2.59 3.90
CA MET A 91 28.59 2.54 3.44
C MET A 91 27.85 1.37 4.09
N VAL A 92 26.72 1.67 4.73
CA VAL A 92 25.78 0.64 5.20
C VAL A 92 24.89 0.21 4.05
N MET A 93 24.82 -1.08 3.77
CA MET A 93 24.01 -1.63 2.69
C MET A 93 23.11 -2.76 3.19
N LEU A 94 21.80 -2.59 2.98
CA LEU A 94 20.79 -3.63 3.13
C LEU A 94 20.39 -4.15 1.76
N ARG A 95 20.45 -5.45 1.57
CA ARG A 95 20.13 -6.10 0.29
C ARG A 95 18.97 -7.08 0.45
N ASN A 96 18.23 -7.29 -0.64
CA ASN A 96 17.12 -8.24 -0.69
C ASN A 96 16.04 -7.98 0.36
N ILE A 97 15.76 -6.70 0.65
CA ILE A 97 14.64 -6.31 1.50
C ILE A 97 13.36 -6.69 0.74
N ARG A 98 12.58 -7.61 1.29
CA ARG A 98 11.32 -7.99 0.70
C ARG A 98 10.36 -6.80 0.67
N MET A 99 9.81 -6.51 -0.49
CA MET A 99 8.80 -5.49 -0.69
C MET A 99 7.47 -6.13 -1.08
N GLU A 100 6.44 -5.72 -0.39
CA GLU A 100 5.05 -6.04 -0.72
C GLU A 100 4.25 -4.74 -0.77
N SER A 101 3.51 -4.54 -1.84
CA SER A 101 2.67 -3.37 -2.04
C SER A 101 1.45 -3.75 -2.86
N HIS A 102 0.49 -2.84 -2.97
CA HIS A 102 -0.69 -3.03 -3.80
C HIS A 102 -0.83 -1.88 -4.79
N CYS A 103 -1.17 -2.21 -6.01
CA CYS A 103 -1.45 -1.25 -7.06
C CYS A 103 -2.71 -0.46 -6.72
N GLU A 104 -2.63 0.87 -6.72
CA GLU A 104 -3.78 1.75 -6.45
C GLU A 104 -4.91 1.57 -7.47
N HIS A 105 -4.58 1.24 -8.74
CA HIS A 105 -5.57 1.14 -9.81
C HIS A 105 -6.43 -0.12 -9.74
N HIS A 106 -5.86 -1.26 -9.38
CA HIS A 106 -6.53 -2.56 -9.47
C HIS A 106 -6.50 -3.33 -8.15
N LEU A 107 -5.86 -2.80 -7.11
CA LEU A 107 -5.66 -3.45 -5.81
C LEU A 107 -4.96 -4.83 -5.90
N VAL A 108 -4.23 -5.07 -6.99
CA VAL A 108 -3.46 -6.31 -7.14
C VAL A 108 -2.10 -6.20 -6.44
N PRO A 109 -1.57 -7.31 -5.90
CA PRO A 109 -0.29 -7.30 -5.22
C PRO A 109 0.88 -7.04 -6.16
N ILE A 110 1.87 -6.29 -5.68
CA ILE A 110 3.17 -6.05 -6.28
C ILE A 110 4.20 -6.64 -5.34
N LEU A 111 4.92 -7.64 -5.81
CA LEU A 111 5.99 -8.29 -5.04
C LEU A 111 7.35 -7.91 -5.63
N GLY A 112 8.29 -7.58 -4.77
CA GLY A 112 9.62 -7.17 -5.21
C GLY A 112 10.69 -7.28 -4.13
N SER A 113 11.87 -6.81 -4.48
CA SER A 113 12.96 -6.63 -3.52
C SER A 113 13.60 -5.26 -3.70
N ALA A 114 13.98 -4.64 -2.60
CA ALA A 114 14.72 -3.40 -2.58
C ALA A 114 16.15 -3.61 -2.06
N HIS A 115 17.05 -2.73 -2.49
CA HIS A 115 18.39 -2.63 -1.95
C HIS A 115 18.57 -1.17 -1.55
N ILE A 116 18.96 -0.93 -0.31
CA ILE A 116 19.16 0.41 0.23
C ILE A 116 20.60 0.53 0.71
N ALA A 117 21.25 1.58 0.30
CA ALA A 117 22.59 1.90 0.77
C ALA A 117 22.63 3.37 1.20
N TYR A 118 23.30 3.66 2.31
CA TYR A 118 23.50 5.03 2.79
C TYR A 118 24.86 5.17 3.48
N MET A 119 25.37 6.39 3.46
CA MET A 119 26.51 6.79 4.29
C MET A 119 25.96 7.36 5.59
N PRO A 120 26.31 6.79 6.75
CA PRO A 120 25.95 7.40 8.03
C PRO A 120 26.54 8.79 8.14
N ASP A 121 25.75 9.77 8.58
CA ASP A 121 26.19 11.11 8.94
C ASP A 121 26.07 11.30 10.46
N ARG A 122 26.85 12.24 11.02
CA ARG A 122 26.93 12.51 12.47
C ARG A 122 25.85 13.46 12.91
#